data_a29aed9aa5e56f5b082e6f8a8c3d9936
#
_entry.id   a29aed9aa5e56f5b082e6f8a8c3d9936
#
_cell.length_a   1.000
_cell.length_b   1.000
_cell.length_c   1.000
_cell.angle_alpha   90.00
_cell.angle_beta   90.00
_cell.angle_gamma   90.00
#
_symmetry.space_group_name_H-M   'P 1'
#
loop_
_entity.id
_entity.type
_entity.pdbx_description
1 polymer ?
#
loop_
_entity_poly.entity_id
_entity_poly.type
_entity_poly.pdbx_seq_one_letter_code
_entity_poly.pdbx_strand_id
1 'polypeptide(L)'
;CALENGKHTAIEVPSAMNLEQCWSLIDLAEKTRLHCFILENCCYDDYEMNALAMAQDGVFGEIIRAEGAYIHSLEWFWDAYWKDPADNDVDNLHWRLKYNKENRGDLYATHGLGPVAQCLDIHRGDRFTTLVAMDTDPFFGKELVKEKTGKECKEFRNGDHTTTLMRTAQGKVVEIQHNVMTPQPYNRLYKLTGTKGYASKYPTKSYALSSEAMKGTGAPKIDNLNAHGFMNEEQKTALEKKYYHPLQRKYGEFGRNMGHGGMDYVMEARLVYCLQNGLPLDMDVYDMAEWCCLAELGTLSMDNNCAAVTFPDFTRGYWNKVEGYKHAYAPAEQEAKAEAAAKAYTAAQKKVTADFNLWSLYDAIKTAKNPKAAQKKYDKAVVKAEKAMAKALAQK
;
A
#
# COMPACT_ATOMS: atom_id res chain seq x y z
N CYS A 1 16.59 10.01 -10.27
CA CYS A 1 17.71 9.21 -10.83
C CYS A 1 17.24 8.08 -11.73
N ALA A 2 16.40 7.12 -11.28
CA ALA A 2 15.99 5.97 -12.13
C ALA A 2 15.18 6.40 -13.37
N LEU A 3 14.16 7.23 -13.21
CA LEU A 3 13.37 7.77 -14.32
C LEU A 3 14.23 8.54 -15.32
N GLU A 4 15.16 9.37 -14.87
CA GLU A 4 16.10 10.12 -15.71
C GLU A 4 17.05 9.22 -16.51
N ASN A 5 17.29 8.01 -16.01
CA ASN A 5 18.09 6.97 -16.68
C ASN A 5 17.26 5.95 -17.46
N GLY A 6 16.01 6.29 -17.80
CA GLY A 6 15.14 5.48 -18.65
C GLY A 6 14.63 4.20 -18.00
N LYS A 7 14.45 4.17 -16.68
CA LYS A 7 13.95 3.01 -15.93
C LYS A 7 12.60 3.29 -15.30
N HIS A 8 11.68 2.34 -15.42
CA HIS A 8 10.48 2.30 -14.56
C HIS A 8 10.91 2.20 -13.10
N THR A 9 10.11 2.76 -12.20
CA THR A 9 10.46 2.87 -10.78
C THR A 9 9.29 2.40 -9.93
N ALA A 10 9.56 1.52 -8.97
CA ALA A 10 8.67 1.16 -7.88
C ALA A 10 9.30 1.64 -6.57
N ILE A 11 8.52 2.32 -5.73
CA ILE A 11 9.03 2.98 -4.52
C ILE A 11 8.21 2.53 -3.31
N GLU A 12 8.91 2.11 -2.26
CA GLU A 12 8.32 1.79 -0.96
C GLU A 12 7.63 3.00 -0.33
N VAL A 13 6.68 2.73 0.54
CA VAL A 13 5.94 3.73 1.31
C VAL A 13 6.77 4.25 2.51
N PRO A 14 6.71 5.55 2.79
CA PRO A 14 6.18 6.64 1.99
C PRO A 14 7.15 7.00 0.87
N SER A 15 6.63 7.08 -0.34
CA SER A 15 7.44 7.27 -1.56
C SER A 15 7.93 8.71 -1.74
N ALA A 16 7.26 9.67 -1.11
CA ALA A 16 7.63 11.08 -1.05
C ALA A 16 7.32 11.64 0.35
N MET A 17 8.10 12.64 0.76
CA MET A 17 8.04 13.21 2.10
C MET A 17 7.49 14.65 2.12
N ASN A 18 7.39 15.28 0.95
CA ASN A 18 6.92 16.67 0.80
C ASN A 18 6.37 16.92 -0.60
N LEU A 19 5.72 18.08 -0.78
CA LEU A 19 5.08 18.49 -2.04
C LEU A 19 6.08 18.65 -3.19
N GLU A 20 7.29 19.13 -2.93
CA GLU A 20 8.33 19.28 -3.95
C GLU A 20 8.71 17.92 -4.55
N GLN A 21 8.89 16.93 -3.70
CA GLN A 21 9.16 15.56 -4.15
C GLN A 21 7.99 14.95 -4.92
N CYS A 22 6.75 15.18 -4.46
CA CYS A 22 5.55 14.74 -5.16
C CYS A 22 5.50 15.30 -6.60
N TRP A 23 5.66 16.61 -6.75
CA TRP A 23 5.67 17.26 -8.06
C TRP A 23 6.85 16.83 -8.93
N SER A 24 8.05 16.70 -8.34
CA SER A 24 9.25 16.25 -9.07
C SER A 24 9.08 14.85 -9.67
N LEU A 25 8.44 13.93 -8.95
CA LEU A 25 8.16 12.58 -9.43
C LEU A 25 7.12 12.59 -10.56
N ILE A 26 6.08 13.40 -10.44
CA ILE A 26 5.07 13.58 -11.51
C ILE A 26 5.73 14.16 -12.76
N ASP A 27 6.45 15.26 -12.64
CA ASP A 27 7.12 15.93 -13.77
C ASP A 27 8.09 14.99 -14.51
N LEU A 28 8.84 14.20 -13.75
CA LEU A 28 9.75 13.20 -14.32
C LEU A 28 9.01 12.05 -14.97
N ALA A 29 7.95 11.52 -14.37
CA ALA A 29 7.16 10.45 -14.96
C ALA A 29 6.47 10.91 -16.26
N GLU A 30 5.87 12.09 -16.27
CA GLU A 30 5.24 12.69 -17.45
C GLU A 30 6.27 12.96 -18.56
N LYS A 31 7.42 13.57 -18.23
CA LYS A 31 8.49 13.89 -19.16
C LYS A 31 9.11 12.65 -19.80
N THR A 32 9.34 11.61 -18.99
CA THR A 32 10.01 10.39 -19.46
C THR A 32 9.04 9.36 -20.02
N ARG A 33 7.74 9.50 -19.74
CA ARG A 33 6.69 8.52 -20.03
C ARG A 33 6.98 7.13 -19.46
N LEU A 34 7.65 7.11 -18.31
CA LEU A 34 7.97 5.89 -17.58
C LEU A 34 7.04 5.74 -16.38
N HIS A 35 6.76 4.50 -16.03
CA HIS A 35 5.98 4.21 -14.84
C HIS A 35 6.73 4.57 -13.57
N CYS A 36 6.02 5.22 -12.64
CA CYS A 36 6.42 5.41 -11.26
C CYS A 36 5.30 4.85 -10.39
N PHE A 37 5.56 3.77 -9.67
CA PHE A 37 4.58 2.99 -8.92
C PHE A 37 4.85 3.10 -7.43
N ILE A 38 3.83 3.33 -6.63
CA ILE A 38 3.92 3.24 -5.18
C ILE A 38 3.64 1.80 -4.74
N LEU A 39 4.47 1.27 -3.85
CA LEU A 39 4.31 -0.07 -3.30
C LEU A 39 3.39 -0.05 -2.06
N GLU A 40 2.12 0.33 -2.28
CA GLU A 40 1.10 0.35 -1.23
C GLU A 40 0.37 -1.00 -1.16
N ASN A 41 0.90 -1.89 -0.36
CA ASN A 41 0.43 -3.27 -0.22
C ASN A 41 -0.99 -3.39 0.35
N CYS A 42 -1.43 -2.44 1.17
CA CYS A 42 -2.76 -2.51 1.81
C CYS A 42 -3.91 -2.42 0.81
N CYS A 43 -3.67 -1.89 -0.41
CA CYS A 43 -4.64 -1.94 -1.50
C CYS A 43 -4.93 -3.38 -1.97
N TYR A 44 -4.10 -4.36 -1.61
CA TYR A 44 -4.22 -5.76 -2.03
C TYR A 44 -4.57 -6.71 -0.90
N ASP A 45 -4.99 -6.21 0.25
CA ASP A 45 -5.55 -7.05 1.32
C ASP A 45 -6.92 -7.61 0.90
N ASP A 46 -7.22 -8.83 1.29
CA ASP A 46 -8.43 -9.57 0.91
C ASP A 46 -9.72 -8.76 1.13
N TYR A 47 -9.84 -8.13 2.29
CA TYR A 47 -11.04 -7.40 2.64
C TYR A 47 -11.18 -6.12 1.81
N GLU A 48 -10.10 -5.36 1.67
CA GLU A 48 -10.05 -4.12 0.89
C GLU A 48 -10.36 -4.39 -0.58
N MET A 49 -9.81 -5.45 -1.16
CA MET A 49 -10.10 -5.83 -2.55
C MET A 49 -11.54 -6.32 -2.75
N ASN A 50 -12.09 -7.09 -1.80
CA ASN A 50 -13.48 -7.51 -1.86
C ASN A 50 -14.44 -6.31 -1.72
N ALA A 51 -14.13 -5.38 -0.81
CA ALA A 51 -14.91 -4.16 -0.64
C ALA A 51 -14.82 -3.23 -1.87
N LEU A 52 -13.65 -3.15 -2.52
CA LEU A 52 -13.48 -2.46 -3.78
C LEU A 52 -14.37 -3.06 -4.89
N ALA A 53 -14.38 -4.39 -5.02
CA ALA A 53 -15.26 -5.07 -5.98
C ALA A 53 -16.75 -4.80 -5.69
N MET A 54 -17.14 -4.77 -4.42
CA MET A 54 -18.50 -4.40 -4.01
C MET A 54 -18.82 -2.94 -4.32
N ALA A 55 -17.88 -2.02 -4.08
CA ALA A 55 -18.03 -0.59 -4.39
C ALA A 55 -18.24 -0.38 -5.90
N GLN A 56 -17.42 -1.03 -6.73
CA GLN A 56 -17.50 -0.98 -8.19
C GLN A 56 -18.83 -1.55 -8.74
N ASP A 57 -19.41 -2.53 -8.06
CA ASP A 57 -20.74 -3.09 -8.41
C ASP A 57 -21.91 -2.30 -7.77
N GLY A 58 -21.62 -1.17 -7.08
CA GLY A 58 -22.62 -0.30 -6.49
C GLY A 58 -23.34 -0.88 -5.26
N VAL A 59 -22.78 -1.90 -4.60
CA VAL A 59 -23.38 -2.56 -3.43
C VAL A 59 -23.62 -1.58 -2.28
N PHE A 60 -22.69 -0.65 -2.09
CA PHE A 60 -22.81 0.38 -1.04
C PHE A 60 -23.62 1.60 -1.48
N GLY A 61 -24.07 1.67 -2.76
CA GLY A 61 -24.60 2.89 -3.35
C GLY A 61 -23.51 3.95 -3.54
N GLU A 62 -23.89 5.22 -3.48
CA GLU A 62 -22.88 6.31 -3.48
C GLU A 62 -22.13 6.31 -2.16
N ILE A 63 -20.80 6.17 -2.19
CA ILE A 63 -19.96 6.28 -1.00
C ILE A 63 -19.82 7.76 -0.65
N ILE A 64 -20.30 8.13 0.52
CA ILE A 64 -20.33 9.53 0.98
C ILE A 64 -19.23 9.85 1.99
N ARG A 65 -18.71 8.81 2.69
CA ARG A 65 -17.63 8.94 3.68
C ARG A 65 -16.75 7.71 3.67
N ALA A 66 -15.45 7.91 3.86
CA ALA A 66 -14.51 6.84 4.11
C ALA A 66 -13.59 7.18 5.29
N GLU A 67 -13.10 6.15 5.98
CA GLU A 67 -12.16 6.26 7.07
C GLU A 67 -11.00 5.29 6.88
N GLY A 68 -9.78 5.81 7.02
CA GLY A 68 -8.56 5.02 7.00
C GLY A 68 -7.63 5.41 8.14
N ALA A 69 -6.65 4.58 8.43
CA ALA A 69 -5.66 4.88 9.47
C ALA A 69 -4.35 4.10 9.27
N TYR A 70 -3.30 4.59 9.92
CA TYR A 70 -2.16 3.79 10.31
C TYR A 70 -1.92 3.96 11.81
N ILE A 71 -2.57 3.09 12.57
CA ILE A 71 -2.43 2.99 14.02
C ILE A 71 -1.69 1.70 14.30
N HIS A 72 -0.46 1.82 14.76
CA HIS A 72 0.45 0.70 14.93
C HIS A 72 1.47 0.99 16.02
N SER A 73 1.31 0.43 17.20
CA SER A 73 2.37 0.53 18.21
C SER A 73 3.68 -0.04 17.65
N LEU A 74 4.69 0.81 17.54
CA LEU A 74 6.03 0.43 17.07
C LEU A 74 7.04 0.35 18.23
N GLU A 75 6.59 0.16 19.45
CA GLU A 75 7.42 0.10 20.63
C GLU A 75 8.60 -0.90 20.48
N TRP A 76 8.29 -2.14 20.03
CA TRP A 76 9.31 -3.15 19.76
C TRP A 76 10.32 -2.73 18.68
N PHE A 77 9.86 -1.92 17.73
CA PHE A 77 10.69 -1.43 16.63
C PHE A 77 11.66 -0.34 17.13
N TRP A 78 11.18 0.55 17.98
CA TRP A 78 12.03 1.55 18.61
C TRP A 78 13.12 0.90 19.44
N ASP A 79 12.81 -0.14 20.22
CA ASP A 79 13.76 -0.91 21.01
C ASP A 79 14.79 -1.65 20.15
N ALA A 80 14.36 -2.24 19.03
CA ALA A 80 15.26 -3.00 18.16
C ALA A 80 16.33 -2.13 17.48
N TYR A 81 16.01 -0.88 17.19
CA TYR A 81 16.90 0.05 16.48
C TYR A 81 17.68 0.98 17.41
N TRP A 82 17.46 0.91 18.70
CA TRP A 82 18.22 1.66 19.72
C TRP A 82 19.35 0.81 20.32
N LYS A 83 20.07 0.08 19.52
CA LYS A 83 20.92 -1.04 19.95
C LYS A 83 22.26 -0.66 20.55
N ASP A 84 22.71 0.58 20.46
CA ASP A 84 23.97 0.98 21.07
C ASP A 84 23.75 1.91 22.27
N PRO A 85 23.88 1.39 23.52
CA PRO A 85 23.79 2.24 24.72
C PRO A 85 24.91 3.29 24.80
N ALA A 86 26.00 3.13 24.04
CA ALA A 86 27.08 4.11 23.95
C ALA A 86 26.77 5.23 22.97
N ASP A 87 25.83 5.01 22.04
CA ASP A 87 25.39 6.00 21.07
C ASP A 87 24.16 6.77 21.62
N ASN A 88 24.39 7.49 22.72
CA ASN A 88 23.40 8.38 23.32
C ASN A 88 23.15 9.65 22.47
N ASP A 89 23.46 9.60 21.17
CA ASP A 89 23.26 10.73 20.28
C ASP A 89 21.81 10.75 19.81
N VAL A 90 21.06 11.77 20.25
CA VAL A 90 19.68 12.00 19.84
C VAL A 90 19.58 12.21 18.31
N ASP A 91 20.68 12.52 17.65
CA ASP A 91 20.73 12.75 16.21
C ASP A 91 21.02 11.47 15.40
N ASN A 92 21.42 10.37 16.06
CA ASN A 92 21.65 9.06 15.42
C ASN A 92 20.46 8.10 15.61
N LEU A 93 19.26 8.60 15.53
CA LEU A 93 18.03 7.82 15.63
C LEU A 93 17.77 7.03 14.34
N HIS A 94 17.10 5.88 14.46
CA HIS A 94 16.53 5.23 13.30
C HIS A 94 15.72 6.22 12.45
N TRP A 95 15.85 6.17 11.14
CA TRP A 95 15.28 7.15 10.20
C TRP A 95 13.81 7.47 10.46
N ARG A 96 12.98 6.46 10.79
CA ARG A 96 11.55 6.66 11.04
C ARG A 96 11.30 7.45 12.33
N LEU A 97 12.02 7.16 13.39
CA LEU A 97 11.91 7.93 14.64
C LEU A 97 12.44 9.36 14.46
N LYS A 98 13.57 9.50 13.77
CA LYS A 98 14.10 10.81 13.38
C LYS A 98 13.07 11.60 12.56
N TYR A 99 12.43 10.94 11.60
CA TYR A 99 11.40 11.55 10.77
C TYR A 99 10.20 12.04 11.60
N ASN A 100 9.73 11.24 12.56
CA ASN A 100 8.67 11.66 13.51
C ASN A 100 9.14 12.79 14.43
N LYS A 101 10.41 12.79 14.87
CA LYS A 101 10.97 13.86 15.70
C LYS A 101 11.04 15.20 14.95
N GLU A 102 11.38 15.19 13.67
CA GLU A 102 11.66 16.37 12.85
C GLU A 102 10.43 16.92 12.10
N ASN A 103 9.43 16.08 11.85
CA ASN A 103 8.25 16.42 11.06
C ASN A 103 6.98 16.31 11.89
N ARG A 104 5.88 16.86 11.38
CA ARG A 104 4.56 16.88 12.01
C ARG A 104 3.51 16.41 11.01
N GLY A 105 2.45 15.77 11.47
CA GLY A 105 1.31 15.38 10.66
C GLY A 105 1.17 13.88 10.46
N ASP A 106 0.38 13.50 9.48
CA ASP A 106 0.20 12.11 9.09
C ASP A 106 1.38 11.64 8.22
N LEU A 107 2.43 11.17 8.89
CA LEU A 107 3.70 10.83 8.24
C LEU A 107 3.68 9.47 7.52
N TYR A 108 2.56 8.73 7.59
CA TYR A 108 2.44 7.40 6.99
C TYR A 108 1.00 7.10 6.54
N ALA A 109 0.37 8.08 5.88
CA ALA A 109 -1.04 8.07 5.49
C ALA A 109 -1.42 6.96 4.51
N THR A 110 -0.47 6.49 3.69
CA THR A 110 -0.73 5.69 2.49
C THR A 110 -1.49 4.40 2.77
N HIS A 111 -1.18 3.70 3.87
CA HIS A 111 -1.86 2.46 4.26
C HIS A 111 -3.34 2.65 4.60
N GLY A 112 -3.71 3.81 5.14
CA GLY A 112 -5.09 4.15 5.42
C GLY A 112 -5.79 4.75 4.20
N LEU A 113 -5.11 5.63 3.48
CA LEU A 113 -5.70 6.41 2.40
C LEU A 113 -5.82 5.64 1.08
N GLY A 114 -4.77 4.90 0.68
CA GLY A 114 -4.74 4.22 -0.62
C GLY A 114 -5.97 3.35 -0.88
N PRO A 115 -6.29 2.38 -0.01
CA PRO A 115 -7.44 1.51 -0.22
C PRO A 115 -8.80 2.22 -0.28
N VAL A 116 -8.99 3.29 0.50
CA VAL A 116 -10.25 4.05 0.46
C VAL A 116 -10.31 5.00 -0.73
N ALA A 117 -9.18 5.56 -1.17
CA ALA A 117 -9.10 6.42 -2.35
C ALA A 117 -9.49 5.68 -3.63
N GLN A 118 -9.11 4.40 -3.76
CA GLN A 118 -9.54 3.56 -4.87
C GLN A 118 -11.07 3.36 -4.91
N CYS A 119 -11.70 3.20 -3.75
CA CYS A 119 -13.17 3.07 -3.65
C CYS A 119 -13.93 4.38 -3.93
N LEU A 120 -13.23 5.51 -3.85
CA LEU A 120 -13.79 6.85 -4.09
C LEU A 120 -13.48 7.39 -5.49
N ASP A 121 -12.81 6.60 -6.33
CA ASP A 121 -12.41 6.97 -7.69
C ASP A 121 -11.51 8.23 -7.73
N ILE A 122 -10.66 8.42 -6.74
CA ILE A 122 -9.73 9.55 -6.71
C ILE A 122 -8.80 9.48 -7.94
N HIS A 123 -8.63 10.63 -8.62
CA HIS A 123 -8.01 10.81 -9.94
C HIS A 123 -8.74 10.16 -11.14
N ARG A 124 -9.88 9.50 -10.88
CA ARG A 124 -10.65 8.74 -11.89
C ARG A 124 -12.14 9.06 -11.82
N GLY A 125 -12.48 10.33 -11.60
CA GLY A 125 -13.84 10.87 -11.45
C GLY A 125 -14.00 11.78 -10.23
N ASP A 126 -13.09 11.73 -9.26
CA ASP A 126 -13.07 12.60 -8.09
C ASP A 126 -11.62 13.01 -7.73
N ARG A 127 -11.45 13.99 -6.83
CA ARG A 127 -10.17 14.43 -6.28
C ARG A 127 -10.36 15.08 -4.92
N PHE A 128 -9.35 15.15 -4.10
CA PHE A 128 -9.39 15.96 -2.89
C PHE A 128 -9.27 17.46 -3.23
N THR A 129 -9.95 18.30 -2.46
CA THR A 129 -9.96 19.75 -2.65
C THR A 129 -9.49 20.51 -1.42
N THR A 130 -9.78 19.99 -0.24
CA THR A 130 -9.53 20.65 1.04
C THR A 130 -9.12 19.66 2.09
N LEU A 131 -8.16 20.05 2.93
CA LEU A 131 -7.67 19.29 4.06
C LEU A 131 -7.67 20.14 5.32
N VAL A 132 -8.04 19.53 6.46
CA VAL A 132 -7.86 20.05 7.81
C VAL A 132 -7.21 18.96 8.64
N ALA A 133 -6.16 19.29 9.40
CA ALA A 133 -5.51 18.35 10.30
C ALA A 133 -5.42 18.91 11.72
N MET A 134 -5.45 17.99 12.68
CA MET A 134 -5.27 18.27 14.11
C MET A 134 -4.47 17.14 14.75
N ASP A 135 -3.57 17.46 15.65
CA ASP A 135 -2.79 16.49 16.39
C ASP A 135 -2.80 16.76 17.90
N THR A 136 -2.34 15.76 18.66
CA THR A 136 -2.02 15.93 20.08
C THR A 136 -0.62 16.53 20.23
N ASP A 137 -0.27 16.98 21.43
CA ASP A 137 1.14 17.19 21.77
C ASP A 137 1.92 15.87 21.77
N PRO A 138 3.25 15.91 21.57
CA PRO A 138 4.10 14.72 21.58
C PRO A 138 4.47 14.29 23.01
N PHE A 139 3.52 13.81 23.76
CA PHE A 139 3.72 13.36 25.15
C PHE A 139 4.63 12.14 25.20
N PHE A 140 4.23 11.07 24.51
CA PHE A 140 4.96 9.81 24.48
C PHE A 140 6.29 9.93 23.72
N GLY A 141 6.32 10.65 22.61
CA GLY A 141 7.54 10.82 21.81
C GLY A 141 8.68 11.46 22.61
N LYS A 142 8.39 12.48 23.41
CA LYS A 142 9.37 13.11 24.30
C LYS A 142 9.83 12.17 25.42
N GLU A 143 8.89 11.46 26.04
CA GLU A 143 9.17 10.49 27.10
C GLU A 143 10.05 9.35 26.59
N LEU A 144 9.74 8.79 25.43
CA LEU A 144 10.51 7.73 24.79
C LEU A 144 11.97 8.15 24.55
N VAL A 145 12.19 9.34 24.01
CA VAL A 145 13.58 9.84 23.78
C VAL A 145 14.30 9.99 25.11
N LYS A 146 13.66 10.53 26.15
CA LYS A 146 14.22 10.66 27.48
C LYS A 146 14.55 9.30 28.11
N GLU A 147 13.65 8.34 28.01
CA GLU A 147 13.87 6.98 28.54
C GLU A 147 15.07 6.31 27.87
N LYS A 148 15.14 6.37 26.52
CA LYS A 148 16.19 5.68 25.77
C LYS A 148 17.57 6.34 25.84
N THR A 149 17.63 7.67 25.97
CA THR A 149 18.88 8.42 25.93
C THR A 149 19.34 8.96 27.28
N GLY A 150 18.46 9.00 28.29
CA GLY A 150 18.68 9.69 29.55
C GLY A 150 18.70 11.22 29.43
N LYS A 151 18.41 11.77 28.26
CA LYS A 151 18.43 13.21 27.95
C LYS A 151 17.02 13.73 27.70
N GLU A 152 16.73 14.95 28.18
CA GLU A 152 15.47 15.62 27.86
C GLU A 152 15.38 15.91 26.36
N CYS A 153 14.27 15.48 25.75
CA CYS A 153 13.95 15.83 24.38
C CYS A 153 13.24 17.18 24.34
N LYS A 154 13.95 18.23 23.93
CA LYS A 154 13.38 19.58 23.87
C LYS A 154 12.38 19.73 22.73
N GLU A 155 12.68 19.09 21.59
CA GLU A 155 11.91 19.23 20.36
C GLU A 155 11.56 17.85 19.80
N PHE A 156 10.30 17.52 19.84
CA PHE A 156 9.71 16.40 19.11
C PHE A 156 8.46 16.98 18.42
N ARG A 157 8.46 17.00 17.09
CA ARG A 157 7.44 17.76 16.33
C ARG A 157 6.15 17.00 16.10
N ASN A 158 6.22 15.69 15.85
CA ASN A 158 5.01 14.93 15.57
C ASN A 158 4.20 14.70 16.85
N GLY A 159 2.94 15.05 16.83
CA GLY A 159 2.01 14.65 17.86
C GLY A 159 1.89 13.13 17.95
N ASP A 160 1.52 12.60 19.13
CA ASP A 160 1.38 11.15 19.28
C ASP A 160 0.22 10.60 18.47
N HIS A 161 -0.79 11.42 18.19
CA HIS A 161 -1.93 11.08 17.33
C HIS A 161 -2.32 12.25 16.44
N THR A 162 -2.49 11.97 15.13
CA THR A 162 -2.97 12.95 14.15
C THR A 162 -4.29 12.49 13.56
N THR A 163 -5.24 13.42 13.38
CA THR A 163 -6.48 13.21 12.64
C THR A 163 -6.55 14.21 11.49
N THR A 164 -6.75 13.73 10.29
CA THR A 164 -6.85 14.51 9.05
C THR A 164 -8.20 14.30 8.42
N LEU A 165 -8.91 15.39 8.13
CA LEU A 165 -10.17 15.41 7.40
C LEU A 165 -9.98 16.01 6.02
N MET A 166 -10.50 15.35 5.00
CA MET A 166 -10.43 15.81 3.62
C MET A 166 -11.80 15.83 2.98
N ARG A 167 -12.02 16.80 2.09
CA ARG A 167 -13.24 16.88 1.27
C ARG A 167 -12.87 16.69 -0.20
N THR A 168 -13.71 15.94 -0.92
CA THR A 168 -13.53 15.73 -2.35
C THR A 168 -14.33 16.75 -3.19
N ALA A 169 -14.03 16.83 -4.48
CA ALA A 169 -14.76 17.68 -5.44
C ALA A 169 -16.22 17.23 -5.60
N GLN A 170 -16.51 15.92 -5.48
CA GLN A 170 -17.87 15.39 -5.50
C GLN A 170 -18.59 15.50 -4.15
N GLY A 171 -17.96 16.12 -3.14
CA GLY A 171 -18.59 16.40 -1.85
C GLY A 171 -18.51 15.29 -0.83
N LYS A 172 -17.70 14.26 -1.05
CA LYS A 172 -17.42 13.18 -0.11
C LYS A 172 -16.44 13.64 0.96
N VAL A 173 -16.41 12.95 2.11
CA VAL A 173 -15.50 13.25 3.21
C VAL A 173 -14.67 12.02 3.54
N VAL A 174 -13.37 12.23 3.73
CA VAL A 174 -12.43 11.19 4.16
C VAL A 174 -11.75 11.59 5.45
N GLU A 175 -11.65 10.66 6.39
CA GLU A 175 -10.90 10.81 7.63
C GLU A 175 -9.72 9.84 7.63
N ILE A 176 -8.52 10.36 7.91
CA ILE A 176 -7.31 9.55 8.09
C ILE A 176 -6.74 9.82 9.47
N GLN A 177 -6.32 8.74 10.16
CA GLN A 177 -5.68 8.81 11.46
C GLN A 177 -4.29 8.18 11.42
N HIS A 178 -3.36 8.77 12.16
CA HIS A 178 -2.00 8.25 12.30
C HIS A 178 -1.58 8.23 13.76
N ASN A 179 -1.09 7.08 14.24
CA ASN A 179 -0.46 6.94 15.55
C ASN A 179 0.47 5.72 15.56
N VAL A 180 1.77 5.97 15.63
CA VAL A 180 2.80 4.91 15.69
C VAL A 180 3.54 4.89 17.03
N MET A 181 3.17 5.78 17.95
CA MET A 181 3.90 6.02 19.18
C MET A 181 3.27 5.30 20.38
N THR A 182 1.96 5.39 20.55
CA THR A 182 1.29 4.91 21.75
C THR A 182 0.86 3.45 21.66
N PRO A 183 0.77 2.72 22.79
CA PRO A 183 0.29 1.35 22.83
C PRO A 183 -1.18 1.26 22.38
N GLN A 184 -1.40 0.73 21.19
CA GLN A 184 -2.73 0.49 20.63
C GLN A 184 -2.72 -0.80 19.80
N PRO A 185 -3.83 -1.54 19.71
CA PRO A 185 -3.98 -2.61 18.74
C PRO A 185 -3.81 -2.09 17.32
N TYR A 186 -3.20 -2.90 16.45
CA TYR A 186 -3.09 -2.57 15.03
C TYR A 186 -4.46 -2.26 14.42
N ASN A 187 -4.56 -1.10 13.75
CA ASN A 187 -5.81 -0.63 13.21
C ASN A 187 -5.59 0.26 11.98
N ARG A 188 -6.19 -0.12 10.84
CA ARG A 188 -6.24 0.73 9.65
C ARG A 188 -7.61 1.37 9.43
N LEU A 189 -8.54 1.26 10.41
CA LEU A 189 -9.96 1.60 10.28
C LEU A 189 -10.62 0.89 9.10
N TYR A 190 -10.37 1.35 7.91
CA TYR A 190 -10.96 0.94 6.65
C TYR A 190 -12.48 0.80 6.75
N LYS A 191 -13.15 1.94 6.68
CA LYS A 191 -14.60 2.01 6.71
C LYS A 191 -15.11 2.77 5.51
N LEU A 192 -16.17 2.26 4.92
CA LEU A 192 -16.88 2.89 3.81
C LEU A 192 -18.34 3.07 4.21
N THR A 193 -18.82 4.32 4.18
CA THR A 193 -20.23 4.65 4.42
C THR A 193 -20.85 5.06 3.10
N GLY A 194 -21.80 4.28 2.62
CA GLY A 194 -22.54 4.56 1.41
C GLY A 194 -24.03 4.74 1.65
N THR A 195 -24.76 5.17 0.63
CA THR A 195 -26.20 5.42 0.71
C THR A 195 -27.04 4.14 0.86
N LYS A 196 -26.46 2.97 0.55
CA LYS A 196 -27.15 1.66 0.61
C LYS A 196 -26.46 0.65 1.53
N GLY A 197 -25.23 0.94 2.00
CA GLY A 197 -24.49 0.00 2.79
C GLY A 197 -23.26 0.60 3.45
N TYR A 198 -22.69 -0.20 4.34
CA TYR A 198 -21.53 0.13 5.15
C TYR A 198 -20.55 -1.04 5.20
N ALA A 199 -19.27 -0.76 5.09
CA ALA A 199 -18.20 -1.72 5.31
C ALA A 199 -17.31 -1.28 6.46
N SER A 200 -16.83 -2.22 7.27
CA SER A 200 -15.86 -1.97 8.34
C SER A 200 -14.91 -3.15 8.47
N LYS A 201 -13.60 -2.88 8.55
CA LYS A 201 -12.61 -3.91 8.83
C LYS A 201 -12.21 -3.93 10.31
N TYR A 202 -12.00 -2.78 10.90
CA TYR A 202 -11.55 -2.63 12.28
C TYR A 202 -12.52 -1.81 13.13
N PRO A 203 -12.82 -2.23 14.37
CA PRO A 203 -12.42 -3.49 15.00
C PRO A 203 -13.25 -4.69 14.54
N THR A 204 -14.36 -4.48 13.83
CA THR A 204 -15.27 -5.53 13.38
C THR A 204 -15.20 -5.67 11.86
N LYS A 205 -14.67 -6.80 11.40
CA LYS A 205 -14.58 -7.14 9.98
C LYS A 205 -15.93 -7.65 9.46
N SER A 206 -16.80 -6.75 9.02
CA SER A 206 -18.12 -7.09 8.50
C SER A 206 -18.75 -5.95 7.68
N TYR A 207 -19.98 -6.19 7.21
CA TYR A 207 -20.76 -5.26 6.40
C TYR A 207 -22.15 -5.07 7.02
N ALA A 208 -22.78 -3.92 6.73
CA ALA A 208 -24.20 -3.69 6.99
C ALA A 208 -24.85 -3.17 5.71
N LEU A 209 -25.83 -3.90 5.17
CA LEU A 209 -26.50 -3.57 3.91
C LEU A 209 -28.01 -3.48 4.11
N SER A 210 -28.66 -2.60 3.35
CA SER A 210 -30.12 -2.61 3.22
C SER A 210 -30.58 -3.86 2.48
N SER A 211 -31.81 -4.31 2.77
CA SER A 211 -32.41 -5.45 2.04
C SER A 211 -32.48 -5.21 0.53
N GLU A 212 -32.65 -3.95 0.12
CA GLU A 212 -32.67 -3.58 -1.29
C GLU A 212 -31.30 -3.69 -1.94
N ALA A 213 -30.23 -3.25 -1.27
CA ALA A 213 -28.87 -3.41 -1.74
C ALA A 213 -28.51 -4.88 -1.97
N MET A 214 -28.94 -5.76 -1.05
CA MET A 214 -28.71 -7.20 -1.19
C MET A 214 -29.46 -7.84 -2.34
N LYS A 215 -30.70 -7.43 -2.62
CA LYS A 215 -31.46 -7.95 -3.78
C LYS A 215 -30.73 -7.72 -5.09
N GLY A 216 -30.09 -6.54 -5.25
CA GLY A 216 -29.30 -6.18 -6.42
C GLY A 216 -28.06 -7.06 -6.63
N THR A 217 -27.50 -7.64 -5.57
CA THR A 217 -26.28 -8.44 -5.68
C THR A 217 -26.49 -9.82 -6.33
N GLY A 218 -27.73 -10.34 -6.40
CA GLY A 218 -28.00 -11.73 -6.80
C GLY A 218 -27.35 -12.77 -5.88
N ALA A 219 -26.89 -12.38 -4.68
CA ALA A 219 -26.47 -13.31 -3.65
C ALA A 219 -27.66 -14.18 -3.21
N PRO A 220 -27.43 -15.39 -2.64
CA PRO A 220 -28.47 -16.21 -2.09
C PRO A 220 -29.38 -15.39 -1.19
N LYS A 221 -30.68 -15.70 -1.21
CA LYS A 221 -31.69 -15.00 -0.40
C LYS A 221 -31.21 -14.96 1.07
N ILE A 222 -30.83 -13.82 1.52
CA ILE A 222 -30.38 -13.58 2.90
C ILE A 222 -31.55 -12.94 3.60
N ASP A 223 -32.25 -13.73 4.42
CA ASP A 223 -33.38 -13.25 5.19
C ASP A 223 -32.90 -12.35 6.35
N ASN A 224 -33.77 -11.41 6.73
CA ASN A 224 -33.58 -10.53 7.88
C ASN A 224 -32.36 -9.59 7.84
N LEU A 225 -31.93 -9.16 6.67
CA LEU A 225 -30.96 -8.09 6.56
C LEU A 225 -31.56 -6.78 7.08
N ASN A 226 -30.90 -6.27 8.09
CA ASN A 226 -31.23 -5.00 8.70
C ASN A 226 -29.93 -4.15 8.78
N ALA A 227 -29.89 -3.06 8.03
CA ALA A 227 -28.74 -2.15 8.00
C ALA A 227 -28.43 -1.50 9.37
N HIS A 228 -29.27 -1.72 10.38
CA HIS A 228 -29.02 -1.28 11.76
C HIS A 228 -27.91 -2.09 12.46
N GLY A 229 -27.64 -3.32 12.00
CA GLY A 229 -26.61 -4.19 12.55
C GLY A 229 -25.68 -4.74 11.48
N PHE A 230 -24.51 -5.23 11.91
CA PHE A 230 -23.64 -5.98 11.03
C PHE A 230 -24.25 -7.32 10.60
N MET A 231 -23.86 -7.78 9.42
CA MET A 231 -24.14 -9.12 8.96
C MET A 231 -23.57 -10.17 9.92
N ASN A 232 -24.29 -11.28 10.07
CA ASN A 232 -23.73 -12.47 10.71
C ASN A 232 -22.68 -13.14 9.80
N GLU A 233 -21.95 -14.12 10.32
CA GLU A 233 -20.87 -14.79 9.59
C GLU A 233 -21.35 -15.55 8.34
N GLU A 234 -22.54 -16.12 8.34
CA GLU A 234 -23.13 -16.81 7.17
C GLU A 234 -23.41 -15.80 6.05
N GLN A 235 -24.07 -14.70 6.39
CA GLN A 235 -24.40 -13.61 5.46
C GLN A 235 -23.13 -12.99 4.86
N LYS A 236 -22.14 -12.70 5.71
CA LYS A 236 -20.85 -12.15 5.32
C LYS A 236 -20.11 -13.10 4.36
N THR A 237 -20.01 -14.37 4.73
CA THR A 237 -19.34 -15.38 3.92
C THR A 237 -19.98 -15.53 2.54
N ALA A 238 -21.31 -15.52 2.46
CA ALA A 238 -22.02 -15.59 1.19
C ALA A 238 -21.74 -14.38 0.29
N LEU A 239 -21.68 -13.17 0.88
CA LEU A 239 -21.35 -11.95 0.18
C LEU A 239 -19.90 -11.96 -0.30
N GLU A 240 -18.95 -12.24 0.58
CA GLU A 240 -17.52 -12.30 0.26
C GLU A 240 -17.19 -13.36 -0.79
N LYS A 241 -17.86 -14.50 -0.77
CA LYS A 241 -17.70 -15.54 -1.81
C LYS A 241 -18.10 -15.03 -3.19
N LYS A 242 -19.17 -14.22 -3.29
CA LYS A 242 -19.58 -13.61 -4.56
C LYS A 242 -18.55 -12.58 -5.03
N TYR A 243 -18.09 -11.70 -4.14
CA TYR A 243 -17.20 -10.59 -4.45
C TYR A 243 -15.72 -10.91 -4.21
N TYR A 244 -15.38 -12.22 -4.02
CA TYR A 244 -13.98 -12.61 -3.89
C TYR A 244 -13.19 -12.18 -5.12
N HIS A 245 -12.26 -11.24 -4.91
CA HIS A 245 -11.66 -10.51 -6.00
C HIS A 245 -10.84 -11.44 -6.94
N PRO A 246 -10.88 -11.24 -8.28
CA PRO A 246 -10.16 -12.08 -9.23
C PRO A 246 -8.65 -12.19 -8.97
N LEU A 247 -8.01 -11.11 -8.52
CA LEU A 247 -6.58 -11.13 -8.16
C LEU A 247 -6.31 -12.02 -6.95
N GLN A 248 -7.19 -12.03 -5.96
CA GLN A 248 -7.07 -12.94 -4.83
C GLN A 248 -7.27 -14.39 -5.24
N ARG A 249 -8.18 -14.66 -6.17
CA ARG A 249 -8.33 -16.02 -6.75
C ARG A 249 -7.06 -16.48 -7.47
N LYS A 250 -6.39 -15.57 -8.16
CA LYS A 250 -5.21 -15.87 -8.97
C LYS A 250 -3.93 -15.99 -8.16
N TYR A 251 -3.73 -15.14 -7.18
CA TYR A 251 -2.47 -14.96 -6.47
C TYR A 251 -2.55 -15.23 -4.96
N GLY A 252 -3.73 -15.08 -4.34
CA GLY A 252 -3.87 -15.08 -2.88
C GLY A 252 -3.49 -16.39 -2.21
N GLU A 253 -3.80 -17.55 -2.80
CA GLU A 253 -3.45 -18.84 -2.22
C GLU A 253 -1.92 -19.01 -2.12
N PHE A 254 -1.20 -18.66 -3.17
CA PHE A 254 0.26 -18.74 -3.20
C PHE A 254 0.90 -17.70 -2.27
N GLY A 255 0.36 -16.48 -2.25
CA GLY A 255 0.88 -15.36 -1.46
C GLY A 255 0.63 -15.48 0.04
N ARG A 256 -0.36 -16.28 0.48
CA ARG A 256 -0.84 -16.30 1.88
C ARG A 256 0.23 -16.50 2.94
N ASN A 257 1.29 -17.22 2.62
CA ASN A 257 2.42 -17.49 3.52
C ASN A 257 3.60 -16.52 3.33
N MET A 258 3.41 -15.51 2.49
CA MET A 258 4.41 -14.47 2.23
C MET A 258 4.13 -13.20 3.06
N GLY A 259 4.96 -12.17 2.95
CA GLY A 259 4.87 -10.97 3.75
C GLY A 259 3.46 -10.37 3.85
N HIS A 260 3.12 -9.88 5.03
CA HIS A 260 1.86 -9.20 5.34
C HIS A 260 0.58 -9.98 4.95
N GLY A 261 0.58 -11.32 5.14
CA GLY A 261 -0.56 -12.17 4.80
C GLY A 261 -0.83 -12.32 3.30
N GLY A 262 0.15 -12.01 2.47
CA GLY A 262 0.10 -12.14 1.02
C GLY A 262 -0.09 -10.86 0.24
N MET A 263 -0.36 -9.73 0.90
CA MET A 263 -0.55 -8.42 0.24
C MET A 263 0.64 -8.04 -0.63
N ASP A 264 1.86 -8.20 -0.12
CA ASP A 264 3.10 -7.88 -0.85
C ASP A 264 3.22 -8.69 -2.13
N TYR A 265 2.96 -9.98 -2.04
CA TYR A 265 3.04 -10.87 -3.22
C TYR A 265 2.00 -10.50 -4.29
N VAL A 266 0.76 -10.23 -3.90
CA VAL A 266 -0.31 -9.85 -4.87
C VAL A 266 0.04 -8.53 -5.55
N MET A 267 0.54 -7.55 -4.79
CA MET A 267 0.99 -6.26 -5.30
C MET A 267 2.12 -6.42 -6.32
N GLU A 268 3.19 -7.14 -5.96
CA GLU A 268 4.33 -7.36 -6.84
C GLU A 268 3.95 -8.16 -8.09
N ALA A 269 3.12 -9.19 -7.95
CA ALA A 269 2.61 -9.96 -9.06
C ALA A 269 1.80 -9.09 -10.04
N ARG A 270 1.01 -8.14 -9.54
CA ARG A 270 0.29 -7.17 -10.37
C ARG A 270 1.21 -6.20 -11.07
N LEU A 271 2.20 -5.66 -10.37
CA LEU A 271 3.20 -4.79 -10.98
C LEU A 271 3.89 -5.49 -12.16
N VAL A 272 4.40 -6.69 -11.93
CA VAL A 272 5.05 -7.50 -12.98
C VAL A 272 4.09 -7.79 -14.12
N TYR A 273 2.85 -8.19 -13.82
CA TYR A 273 1.83 -8.46 -14.83
C TYR A 273 1.52 -7.24 -15.72
N CYS A 274 1.33 -6.07 -15.12
CA CYS A 274 1.08 -4.83 -15.87
C CYS A 274 2.26 -4.46 -16.77
N LEU A 275 3.49 -4.51 -16.25
CA LEU A 275 4.69 -4.21 -17.03
C LEU A 275 4.90 -5.19 -18.20
N GLN A 276 4.70 -6.49 -17.97
CA GLN A 276 4.86 -7.52 -19.01
C GLN A 276 3.84 -7.40 -20.13
N ASN A 277 2.66 -6.86 -19.84
CA ASN A 277 1.57 -6.76 -20.81
C ASN A 277 1.37 -5.33 -21.34
N GLY A 278 2.21 -4.36 -20.96
CA GLY A 278 2.08 -2.97 -21.38
C GLY A 278 0.79 -2.31 -20.92
N LEU A 279 0.30 -2.68 -19.72
CA LEU A 279 -0.93 -2.17 -19.14
C LEU A 279 -0.67 -0.98 -18.22
N PRO A 280 -1.67 -0.11 -18.02
CA PRO A 280 -1.64 0.86 -16.93
C PRO A 280 -1.40 0.17 -15.59
N LEU A 281 -0.65 0.82 -14.71
CA LEU A 281 -0.43 0.32 -13.34
C LEU A 281 -1.68 0.52 -12.49
N ASP A 282 -1.88 -0.34 -11.49
CA ASP A 282 -3.00 -0.24 -10.55
C ASP A 282 -2.88 1.01 -9.66
N MET A 283 -1.65 1.42 -9.37
CA MET A 283 -1.32 2.65 -8.65
C MET A 283 -0.25 3.39 -9.44
N ASP A 284 -0.47 4.65 -9.73
CA ASP A 284 0.41 5.46 -10.55
C ASP A 284 1.09 6.58 -9.74
N VAL A 285 1.80 7.45 -10.43
CA VAL A 285 2.51 8.58 -9.81
C VAL A 285 1.58 9.61 -9.19
N TYR A 286 0.34 9.72 -9.69
CA TYR A 286 -0.65 10.65 -9.14
C TYR A 286 -1.22 10.11 -7.84
N ASP A 287 -1.54 8.80 -7.77
CA ASP A 287 -1.92 8.12 -6.54
C ASP A 287 -0.83 8.29 -5.47
N MET A 288 0.43 8.07 -5.85
CA MET A 288 1.58 8.23 -4.97
C MET A 288 1.67 9.65 -4.40
N ALA A 289 1.60 10.68 -5.25
CA ALA A 289 1.68 12.06 -4.82
C ALA A 289 0.52 12.46 -3.90
N GLU A 290 -0.70 12.04 -4.25
CA GLU A 290 -1.90 12.29 -3.45
C GLU A 290 -1.82 11.67 -2.06
N TRP A 291 -1.33 10.43 -1.95
CA TRP A 291 -1.27 9.75 -0.66
C TRP A 291 -0.09 10.19 0.21
N CYS A 292 0.99 10.64 -0.40
CA CYS A 292 2.18 11.09 0.33
C CYS A 292 2.14 12.56 0.76
N CYS A 293 1.37 13.42 0.10
CA CYS A 293 1.34 14.86 0.40
C CYS A 293 0.66 15.21 1.74
N LEU A 294 -0.06 14.26 2.37
CA LEU A 294 -0.77 14.50 3.63
C LEU A 294 0.16 14.95 4.75
N ALA A 295 1.39 14.47 4.78
CA ALA A 295 2.37 14.87 5.79
C ALA A 295 2.60 16.40 5.79
N GLU A 296 2.89 16.99 4.64
CA GLU A 296 3.16 18.43 4.54
C GLU A 296 1.86 19.25 4.60
N LEU A 297 0.79 18.84 3.92
CA LEU A 297 -0.49 19.55 3.98
C LEU A 297 -1.07 19.55 5.40
N GLY A 298 -0.93 18.44 6.13
CA GLY A 298 -1.31 18.36 7.54
C GLY A 298 -0.50 19.32 8.40
N THR A 299 0.83 19.36 8.21
CA THR A 299 1.71 20.32 8.89
C THR A 299 1.26 21.76 8.61
N LEU A 300 1.00 22.11 7.35
CA LEU A 300 0.52 23.45 6.98
C LEU A 300 -0.81 23.80 7.66
N SER A 301 -1.74 22.85 7.76
CA SER A 301 -2.99 23.08 8.48
C SER A 301 -2.75 23.34 9.96
N MET A 302 -2.01 22.47 10.63
CA MET A 302 -1.78 22.55 12.09
C MET A 302 -0.94 23.77 12.49
N ASP A 303 0.06 24.13 11.70
CA ASP A 303 0.90 25.33 11.96
C ASP A 303 0.10 26.64 11.74
N ASN A 304 -1.05 26.55 11.05
CA ASN A 304 -2.01 27.66 10.89
C ASN A 304 -3.29 27.47 11.74
N ASN A 305 -3.16 26.99 12.97
CA ASN A 305 -4.27 26.77 13.90
C ASN A 305 -5.36 25.83 13.36
N CYS A 306 -4.97 24.75 12.71
CA CYS A 306 -5.86 23.77 12.08
C CYS A 306 -6.77 24.40 11.01
N ALA A 307 -6.27 25.42 10.30
CA ALA A 307 -7.00 26.04 9.22
C ALA A 307 -7.08 25.10 8.00
N ALA A 308 -8.13 25.30 7.21
CA ALA A 308 -8.30 24.55 5.96
C ALA A 308 -7.19 24.89 4.95
N VAL A 309 -6.60 23.87 4.35
CA VAL A 309 -5.56 23.96 3.31
C VAL A 309 -6.12 23.44 2.00
N THR A 310 -5.80 24.11 0.91
CA THR A 310 -6.16 23.66 -0.43
C THR A 310 -5.32 22.47 -0.84
N PHE A 311 -5.98 21.40 -1.31
CA PHE A 311 -5.32 20.24 -1.83
C PHE A 311 -4.86 20.47 -3.28
N PRO A 312 -3.61 20.18 -3.65
CA PRO A 312 -3.15 20.34 -5.04
C PRO A 312 -3.91 19.43 -6.01
N ASP A 313 -4.06 19.84 -7.24
CA ASP A 313 -4.52 18.95 -8.31
C ASP A 313 -3.30 18.39 -9.05
N PHE A 314 -2.84 17.24 -8.61
CA PHE A 314 -1.69 16.56 -9.19
C PHE A 314 -1.93 16.11 -10.63
N THR A 315 -3.19 15.94 -11.05
CA THR A 315 -3.56 15.53 -12.41
C THR A 315 -3.65 16.70 -13.40
N ARG A 316 -3.43 17.94 -12.95
CA ARG A 316 -3.52 19.15 -13.78
C ARG A 316 -4.87 19.26 -14.53
N GLY A 317 -5.96 18.89 -13.86
CA GLY A 317 -7.32 18.93 -14.41
C GLY A 317 -7.75 17.67 -15.15
N TYR A 318 -6.95 16.60 -15.16
CA TYR A 318 -7.32 15.34 -15.83
C TYR A 318 -8.12 14.37 -14.95
N TRP A 319 -8.28 14.65 -13.65
CA TRP A 319 -8.98 13.79 -12.69
C TRP A 319 -10.39 13.36 -13.11
N ASN A 320 -11.08 14.13 -13.93
CA ASN A 320 -12.44 13.87 -14.43
C ASN A 320 -12.49 13.37 -15.89
N LYS A 321 -11.34 13.00 -16.49
CA LYS A 321 -11.26 12.48 -17.85
C LYS A 321 -11.24 10.95 -17.90
N VAL A 322 -10.96 10.32 -16.79
CA VAL A 322 -11.04 8.87 -16.59
C VAL A 322 -12.17 8.60 -15.61
N GLU A 323 -13.04 7.65 -15.90
CA GLU A 323 -14.19 7.34 -15.07
C GLU A 323 -14.02 5.99 -14.39
N GLY A 324 -14.01 6.02 -13.06
CA GLY A 324 -13.94 4.87 -12.19
C GLY A 324 -12.56 4.20 -12.13
N TYR A 325 -12.18 3.78 -10.93
CA TYR A 325 -10.99 2.96 -10.72
C TYR A 325 -11.21 1.53 -11.25
N LYS A 326 -10.26 1.02 -12.02
CA LYS A 326 -10.33 -0.35 -12.57
C LYS A 326 -8.95 -0.98 -12.68
N HIS A 327 -8.83 -2.21 -12.26
CA HIS A 327 -7.67 -3.02 -12.60
C HIS A 327 -7.66 -3.34 -14.10
N ALA A 328 -6.53 -3.07 -14.77
CA ALA A 328 -6.37 -3.40 -16.18
C ALA A 328 -6.02 -4.89 -16.38
N TYR A 329 -6.59 -5.49 -17.40
CA TYR A 329 -6.33 -6.88 -17.77
C TYR A 329 -5.93 -6.98 -19.25
N ALA A 330 -4.98 -7.85 -19.55
CA ALA A 330 -4.63 -8.18 -20.92
C ALA A 330 -5.77 -8.96 -21.59
N PRO A 331 -5.90 -8.90 -22.92
CA PRO A 331 -6.79 -9.78 -23.65
C PRO A 331 -6.52 -11.26 -23.31
N ALA A 332 -7.57 -12.07 -23.21
CA ALA A 332 -7.48 -13.47 -22.75
C ALA A 332 -6.46 -14.31 -23.55
N GLU A 333 -6.32 -14.04 -24.86
CA GLU A 333 -5.33 -14.71 -25.71
C GLU A 333 -3.90 -14.35 -25.32
N GLN A 334 -3.63 -13.08 -25.01
CA GLN A 334 -2.31 -12.61 -24.55
C GLN A 334 -2.00 -13.17 -23.16
N GLU A 335 -2.99 -13.25 -22.29
CA GLU A 335 -2.86 -13.82 -20.94
C GLU A 335 -2.53 -15.32 -21.03
N ALA A 336 -3.20 -16.08 -21.89
CA ALA A 336 -2.91 -17.50 -22.11
C ALA A 336 -1.48 -17.73 -22.62
N LYS A 337 -0.99 -16.88 -23.54
CA LYS A 337 0.40 -16.93 -24.02
C LYS A 337 1.40 -16.63 -22.90
N ALA A 338 1.12 -15.61 -22.07
CA ALA A 338 1.98 -15.25 -20.93
C ALA A 338 2.02 -16.36 -19.89
N GLU A 339 0.90 -16.99 -19.57
CA GLU A 339 0.85 -18.13 -18.65
C GLU A 339 1.63 -19.35 -19.17
N ALA A 340 1.52 -19.66 -20.47
CA ALA A 340 2.28 -20.74 -21.10
C ALA A 340 3.79 -20.45 -21.03
N ALA A 341 4.19 -19.21 -21.31
CA ALA A 341 5.60 -18.78 -21.21
C ALA A 341 6.10 -18.86 -19.75
N ALA A 342 5.31 -18.42 -18.78
CA ALA A 342 5.65 -18.50 -17.34
C ALA A 342 5.82 -19.94 -16.86
N LYS A 343 4.92 -20.86 -17.27
CA LYS A 343 5.04 -22.30 -16.97
C LYS A 343 6.31 -22.90 -17.58
N ALA A 344 6.62 -22.53 -18.83
CA ALA A 344 7.83 -22.97 -19.49
C ALA A 344 9.09 -22.44 -18.82
N TYR A 345 9.09 -21.16 -18.39
CA TYR A 345 10.18 -20.55 -17.65
C TYR A 345 10.40 -21.25 -16.30
N THR A 346 9.34 -21.46 -15.54
CA THR A 346 9.40 -22.15 -14.23
C THR A 346 9.95 -23.57 -14.36
N ALA A 347 9.53 -24.31 -15.38
CA ALA A 347 10.04 -25.65 -15.65
C ALA A 347 11.55 -25.64 -15.99
N ALA A 348 11.97 -24.69 -16.83
CA ALA A 348 13.38 -24.51 -17.17
C ALA A 348 14.20 -24.09 -15.93
N GLN A 349 13.69 -23.18 -15.11
CA GLN A 349 14.33 -22.73 -13.88
C GLN A 349 14.52 -23.87 -12.88
N LYS A 350 13.49 -24.67 -12.63
CA LYS A 350 13.59 -25.84 -11.74
C LYS A 350 14.67 -26.81 -12.19
N LYS A 351 14.73 -27.09 -13.50
CA LYS A 351 15.75 -27.96 -14.08
C LYS A 351 17.15 -27.38 -13.91
N VAL A 352 17.35 -26.12 -14.26
CA VAL A 352 18.65 -25.44 -14.15
C VAL A 352 19.10 -25.34 -12.70
N THR A 353 18.18 -25.02 -11.76
CA THR A 353 18.50 -24.95 -10.33
C THR A 353 18.96 -26.31 -9.79
N ALA A 354 18.29 -27.39 -10.19
CA ALA A 354 18.69 -28.73 -9.83
C ALA A 354 20.07 -29.13 -10.40
N ASP A 355 20.27 -28.83 -11.71
CA ASP A 355 21.51 -29.19 -12.42
C ASP A 355 22.76 -28.46 -11.87
N PHE A 356 22.61 -27.22 -11.40
CA PHE A 356 23.73 -26.39 -10.93
C PHE A 356 23.85 -26.26 -9.42
N ASN A 357 22.87 -26.77 -8.66
CA ASN A 357 22.86 -26.77 -7.18
C ASN A 357 23.27 -25.43 -6.53
N LEU A 358 22.71 -24.34 -7.06
CA LEU A 358 23.10 -22.96 -6.71
C LEU A 358 22.91 -22.66 -5.21
N TRP A 359 21.86 -23.20 -4.60
CA TRP A 359 21.60 -23.00 -3.18
C TRP A 359 22.71 -23.57 -2.28
N SER A 360 23.15 -24.79 -2.56
CA SER A 360 24.25 -25.42 -1.80
C SER A 360 25.58 -24.68 -1.99
N LEU A 361 25.82 -24.13 -3.17
CA LEU A 361 26.99 -23.30 -3.44
C LEU A 361 26.93 -21.95 -2.70
N TYR A 362 25.74 -21.35 -2.63
CA TYR A 362 25.53 -20.13 -1.86
C TYR A 362 25.73 -20.33 -0.36
N ASP A 363 25.15 -21.38 0.21
CA ASP A 363 25.32 -21.71 1.63
C ASP A 363 26.77 -22.07 1.98
N ALA A 364 27.48 -22.69 1.05
CA ALA A 364 28.89 -22.98 1.22
C ALA A 364 29.78 -21.72 1.37
N ILE A 365 29.33 -20.55 0.88
CA ILE A 365 30.05 -19.29 1.08
C ILE A 365 30.10 -18.90 2.55
N LYS A 366 28.98 -19.11 3.28
CA LYS A 366 28.84 -18.73 4.69
C LYS A 366 29.76 -19.50 5.63
N THR A 367 30.12 -20.73 5.26
CA THR A 367 30.89 -21.65 6.09
C THR A 367 32.31 -21.92 5.57
N ALA A 368 32.69 -21.33 4.44
CA ALA A 368 33.95 -21.59 3.77
C ALA A 368 35.15 -21.02 4.54
N LYS A 369 36.21 -21.80 4.67
CA LYS A 369 37.53 -21.33 5.17
C LYS A 369 38.14 -20.25 4.27
N ASN A 370 37.76 -20.20 2.98
CA ASN A 370 38.14 -19.17 2.03
C ASN A 370 36.88 -18.63 1.30
N PRO A 371 36.20 -17.61 1.85
CA PRO A 371 34.96 -17.07 1.28
C PRO A 371 35.13 -16.52 -0.15
N LYS A 372 36.29 -15.94 -0.48
CA LYS A 372 36.55 -15.41 -1.83
C LYS A 372 36.60 -16.51 -2.89
N ALA A 373 37.20 -17.65 -2.57
CA ALA A 373 37.25 -18.81 -3.48
C ALA A 373 35.85 -19.43 -3.66
N ALA A 374 35.06 -19.55 -2.57
CA ALA A 374 33.71 -20.03 -2.60
C ALA A 374 32.80 -19.10 -3.41
N GLN A 375 32.88 -17.79 -3.23
CA GLN A 375 32.17 -16.79 -4.03
C GLN A 375 32.48 -16.93 -5.51
N LYS A 376 33.75 -17.02 -5.88
CA LYS A 376 34.17 -17.21 -7.29
C LYS A 376 33.61 -18.50 -7.92
N LYS A 377 33.47 -19.56 -7.11
CA LYS A 377 32.84 -20.83 -7.57
C LYS A 377 31.33 -20.64 -7.81
N TYR A 378 30.65 -19.96 -6.89
CA TYR A 378 29.24 -19.62 -7.02
C TYR A 378 28.99 -18.76 -8.26
N ASP A 379 29.73 -17.65 -8.44
CA ASP A 379 29.59 -16.75 -9.57
C ASP A 379 29.76 -17.46 -10.92
N LYS A 380 30.75 -18.38 -11.01
CA LYS A 380 30.91 -19.21 -12.22
C LYS A 380 29.74 -20.15 -12.47
N ALA A 381 29.12 -20.67 -11.40
CA ALA A 381 27.95 -21.53 -11.53
C ALA A 381 26.72 -20.73 -11.96
N VAL A 382 26.54 -19.53 -11.42
CA VAL A 382 25.46 -18.59 -11.83
C VAL A 382 25.56 -18.28 -13.32
N VAL A 383 26.72 -17.84 -13.81
CA VAL A 383 26.90 -17.55 -15.24
C VAL A 383 26.61 -18.76 -16.14
N LYS A 384 26.97 -19.97 -15.70
CA LYS A 384 26.64 -21.18 -16.45
C LYS A 384 25.15 -21.51 -16.41
N ALA A 385 24.51 -21.31 -15.26
CA ALA A 385 23.07 -21.48 -15.09
C ALA A 385 22.27 -20.50 -15.96
N GLU A 386 22.67 -19.23 -16.02
CA GLU A 386 22.07 -18.22 -16.88
C GLU A 386 22.16 -18.60 -18.37
N LYS A 387 23.33 -19.07 -18.82
CA LYS A 387 23.49 -19.54 -20.20
C LYS A 387 22.64 -20.78 -20.50
N ALA A 388 22.54 -21.71 -19.54
CA ALA A 388 21.70 -22.90 -19.68
C ALA A 388 20.22 -22.51 -19.75
N MET A 389 19.81 -21.55 -18.93
CA MET A 389 18.45 -21.00 -18.92
C MET A 389 18.11 -20.33 -20.25
N ALA A 390 18.98 -19.45 -20.75
CA ALA A 390 18.79 -18.78 -22.04
C ALA A 390 18.67 -19.82 -23.18
N LYS A 391 19.50 -20.88 -23.17
CA LYS A 391 19.41 -21.96 -24.16
C LYS A 391 18.10 -22.75 -24.07
N ALA A 392 17.62 -23.04 -22.82
CA ALA A 392 16.37 -23.76 -22.63
C ALA A 392 15.14 -22.97 -23.07
N LEU A 393 15.20 -21.64 -22.96
CA LEU A 393 14.12 -20.73 -23.40
C LEU A 393 14.14 -20.50 -24.92
N ALA A 394 15.31 -20.50 -25.57
CA ALA A 394 15.46 -20.30 -27.03
C ALA A 394 15.05 -21.54 -27.85
N GLN A 395 14.89 -22.71 -27.23
CA GLN A 395 14.49 -23.96 -27.90
C GLN A 395 12.97 -24.16 -28.00
N LYS A 396 12.20 -23.20 -27.57
CA LYS A 396 10.72 -23.16 -27.58
C LYS A 396 10.21 -22.01 -28.42
#